data_59ac20488b786dfd8e96787f5b5795ab
#
_entry.id   59ac20488b786dfd8e96787f5b5795ab
#
_cell.length_a   1.000
_cell.length_b   1.000
_cell.length_c   1.000
_cell.angle_alpha   90.00
_cell.angle_beta   90.00
_cell.angle_gamma   90.00
#
_symmetry.space_group_name_H-M   'P 1'
#
loop_
_entity.id
_entity.type
_entity.pdbx_description
1 polymer ?
#
loop_
_entity_poly.entity_id
_entity_poly.type
_entity_poly.pdbx_seq_one_letter_code
_entity_poly.pdbx_strand_id
1 'polypeptide(L)'
;MMRMWGLNLGKGAGAYMDIKSIVKELCSYDDEQEWFEFKENWFQPETLGEYVSAMSNAAAFHYKKYAYFVWGINNDTHEIVGTTFNQYCEYNKEPYQNYLARNLSPSVNFSFEEETIDGNRVVVLVIPAAEEIPTAFKEKRYIRIGSSKAALKDYPKREIQLFKILDGRVETIETAPS
;
A
#
# COMPACT_ATOMS: atom_id res chain seq x y z
N MET A 1 -24.02 -8.33 2.49
CA MET A 1 -23.63 -9.49 2.39
C MET A 1 -22.20 -9.67 2.50
N MET A 2 -21.78 -10.65 2.90
CA MET A 2 -20.48 -10.73 3.09
C MET A 2 -19.79 -11.10 1.91
N ARG A 3 -18.74 -10.47 1.65
CA ARG A 3 -18.04 -10.78 0.55
C ARG A 3 -17.45 -12.05 0.79
N MET A 4 -17.54 -12.88 -0.07
CA MET A 4 -17.05 -14.11 0.11
C MET A 4 -15.66 -14.16 0.07
N TRP A 5 -15.07 -13.47 0.80
CA TRP A 5 -13.73 -13.43 0.77
C TRP A 5 -13.07 -14.63 0.82
N GLY A 6 -13.54 -15.32 1.68
CA GLY A 6 -12.79 -16.36 1.90
C GLY A 6 -12.61 -17.06 0.74
N LEU A 7 -13.38 -16.84 0.03
CA LEU A 7 -13.28 -17.37 -0.97
C LEU A 7 -12.16 -17.31 -1.61
N ASN A 8 -11.72 -16.64 -1.40
CA ASN A 8 -10.78 -16.34 -2.13
C ASN A 8 -9.81 -16.96 -1.96
N LEU A 9 -10.06 -17.53 -1.65
CA LEU A 9 -9.54 -17.82 -1.50
C LEU A 9 -8.71 -18.79 -1.90
N GLY A 10 -8.70 -19.35 -2.26
CA GLY A 10 -7.85 -20.23 -2.64
C GLY A 10 -6.59 -19.69 -2.39
N LYS A 11 -6.68 -18.66 -1.89
CA LYS A 11 -5.55 -18.03 -1.71
C LYS A 11 -5.03 -18.47 -0.52
N GLY A 12 -5.19 -19.20 -0.10
CA GLY A 12 -4.47 -19.43 0.90
C GLY A 12 -5.14 -19.23 2.08
N ALA A 13 -4.99 -19.78 2.87
CA ALA A 13 -5.47 -19.68 3.99
C ALA A 13 -5.63 -18.55 4.61
N GLY A 14 -6.01 -18.16 4.56
CA GLY A 14 -6.16 -17.22 5.25
C GLY A 14 -6.51 -16.10 5.45
N ALA A 15 -6.09 -15.37 5.03
CA ALA A 15 -6.19 -14.10 5.42
C ALA A 15 -7.37 -13.51 4.87
N TYR A 16 -8.30 -13.25 5.60
CA TYR A 16 -9.42 -12.54 5.17
C TYR A 16 -9.17 -11.07 5.46
N MET A 17 -9.35 -10.22 4.51
CA MET A 17 -9.16 -8.80 4.69
C MET A 17 -10.49 -8.06 4.54
N ASP A 18 -10.94 -7.42 5.60
CA ASP A 18 -12.20 -6.68 5.58
C ASP A 18 -11.92 -5.23 5.21
N ILE A 19 -12.06 -4.93 3.94
CA ILE A 19 -11.74 -3.61 3.40
C ILE A 19 -12.59 -2.50 4.05
N LYS A 20 -13.86 -2.75 4.28
CA LYS A 20 -14.72 -1.75 4.88
C LYS A 20 -14.23 -1.38 6.28
N SER A 21 -13.90 -2.35 7.09
CA SER A 21 -13.39 -2.11 8.43
C SER A 21 -12.05 -1.39 8.40
N ILE A 22 -11.18 -1.77 7.48
CA ILE A 22 -9.88 -1.12 7.33
C ILE A 22 -10.07 0.37 6.99
N VAL A 23 -10.90 0.66 6.00
CA VAL A 23 -11.13 2.05 5.59
C VAL A 23 -11.70 2.87 6.76
N LYS A 24 -12.66 2.33 7.47
CA LYS A 24 -13.25 3.04 8.61
C LYS A 24 -12.24 3.29 9.72
N GLU A 25 -11.35 2.34 9.96
CA GLU A 25 -10.28 2.51 10.93
C GLU A 25 -9.31 3.63 10.48
N LEU A 26 -8.90 3.61 9.23
CA LEU A 26 -8.00 4.65 8.71
C LEU A 26 -8.64 6.05 8.80
N CYS A 27 -9.92 6.16 8.51
CA CYS A 27 -10.64 7.43 8.60
C CYS A 27 -10.75 7.94 10.05
N SER A 28 -10.54 7.09 11.03
CA SER A 28 -10.63 7.49 12.43
C SER A 28 -9.36 8.16 12.97
N TYR A 29 -8.27 8.13 12.20
CA TYR A 29 -7.05 8.82 12.60
C TYR A 29 -7.27 10.32 12.40
N ASP A 30 -6.67 11.13 13.27
CA ASP A 30 -6.76 12.58 13.13
C ASP A 30 -6.00 13.09 11.90
N ASP A 31 -4.82 12.49 11.64
CA ASP A 31 -4.00 12.84 10.49
C ASP A 31 -3.54 11.58 9.77
N GLU A 32 -3.22 11.69 8.49
CA GLU A 32 -2.64 10.58 7.76
C GLU A 32 -1.32 10.19 8.37
N GLN A 33 -1.07 8.89 8.39
CA GLN A 33 0.20 8.36 8.86
C GLN A 33 1.05 7.96 7.64
N GLU A 34 2.29 7.61 7.83
CA GLU A 34 3.20 7.29 6.70
C GLU A 34 2.79 6.01 5.95
N TRP A 35 1.91 5.19 6.50
CA TRP A 35 1.48 3.94 5.86
C TRP A 35 0.10 4.04 5.21
N PHE A 36 -0.52 5.21 5.14
CA PHE A 36 -1.73 5.34 4.33
C PHE A 36 -1.86 6.74 3.76
N GLU A 37 -2.57 6.84 2.64
CA GLU A 37 -2.79 8.07 1.90
C GLU A 37 -4.23 8.10 1.40
N PHE A 38 -4.91 9.24 1.49
CA PHE A 38 -6.27 9.42 0.97
C PHE A 38 -6.28 10.31 -0.27
N LYS A 39 -7.05 9.93 -1.25
CA LYS A 39 -7.31 10.73 -2.45
C LYS A 39 -8.78 10.61 -2.83
N GLU A 40 -9.29 11.56 -3.59
CA GLU A 40 -10.64 11.42 -4.15
C GLU A 40 -10.55 10.75 -5.52
N ASN A 41 -10.15 11.49 -6.55
CA ASN A 41 -10.08 10.97 -7.91
C ASN A 41 -8.69 11.05 -8.55
N TRP A 42 -7.67 11.37 -7.76
CA TRP A 42 -6.32 11.55 -8.26
C TRP A 42 -5.74 10.28 -8.86
N PHE A 43 -5.07 10.41 -9.98
CA PHE A 43 -4.29 9.32 -10.54
C PHE A 43 -3.16 9.89 -11.41
N GLN A 44 -1.93 9.59 -11.04
CA GLN A 44 -0.75 9.92 -11.80
C GLN A 44 0.10 8.66 -11.83
N PRO A 45 0.19 7.96 -12.94
CA PRO A 45 0.77 6.62 -13.03
C PRO A 45 2.18 6.47 -12.46
N GLU A 46 3.08 7.41 -12.81
CA GLU A 46 4.46 7.33 -12.32
C GLU A 46 4.52 7.66 -10.84
N THR A 47 3.83 8.70 -10.43
CA THR A 47 3.82 9.13 -9.04
C THR A 47 3.21 8.07 -8.13
N LEU A 48 2.19 7.36 -8.60
CA LEU A 48 1.61 6.26 -7.82
C LEU A 48 2.63 5.15 -7.60
N GLY A 49 3.44 4.82 -8.61
CA GLY A 49 4.50 3.83 -8.45
C GLY A 49 5.51 4.24 -7.37
N GLU A 50 5.87 5.53 -7.35
CA GLU A 50 6.77 6.06 -6.31
C GLU A 50 6.12 5.94 -4.92
N TYR A 51 4.81 6.20 -4.82
CA TYR A 51 4.09 6.02 -3.56
C TYR A 51 4.10 4.55 -3.13
N VAL A 52 3.95 3.62 -4.05
CA VAL A 52 3.96 2.20 -3.69
C VAL A 52 5.30 1.81 -3.06
N SER A 53 6.41 2.25 -3.66
CA SER A 53 7.73 2.03 -3.07
C SER A 53 7.82 2.67 -1.69
N ALA A 54 7.46 3.95 -1.59
CA ALA A 54 7.57 4.69 -0.34
C ALA A 54 6.72 4.10 0.77
N MET A 55 5.51 3.68 0.44
CA MET A 55 4.56 3.18 1.44
C MET A 55 4.86 1.75 1.86
N SER A 56 5.35 0.92 0.94
CA SER A 56 5.83 -0.42 1.26
C SER A 56 6.96 -0.34 2.29
N ASN A 57 7.89 0.58 2.07
CA ASN A 57 9.01 0.80 2.96
C ASN A 57 8.56 1.41 4.30
N ALA A 58 7.62 2.35 4.26
CA ALA A 58 7.09 2.95 5.48
C ALA A 58 6.33 1.94 6.34
N ALA A 59 5.57 1.05 5.70
CA ALA A 59 4.87 0.00 6.44
C ALA A 59 5.87 -0.86 7.21
N ALA A 60 6.96 -1.27 6.57
CA ALA A 60 8.01 -2.03 7.25
C ALA A 60 8.65 -1.22 8.37
N PHE A 61 8.92 0.05 8.13
CA PHE A 61 9.56 0.92 9.10
C PHE A 61 8.70 1.08 10.37
N HIS A 62 7.39 1.07 10.21
CA HIS A 62 6.44 1.21 11.33
C HIS A 62 5.87 -0.12 11.82
N TYR A 63 6.46 -1.23 11.41
CA TYR A 63 6.03 -2.58 11.81
C TYR A 63 4.56 -2.88 11.46
N LYS A 64 4.10 -2.30 10.33
CA LYS A 64 2.77 -2.58 9.80
C LYS A 64 2.90 -3.68 8.74
N LYS A 65 1.89 -4.51 8.63
CA LYS A 65 1.89 -5.57 7.64
C LYS A 65 1.60 -5.02 6.25
N TYR A 66 0.77 -3.99 6.18
CA TYR A 66 0.35 -3.37 4.92
C TYR A 66 0.34 -1.86 5.02
N ALA A 67 0.50 -1.22 3.87
CA ALA A 67 0.16 0.18 3.67
C ALA A 67 -1.06 0.25 2.77
N TYR A 68 -1.77 1.38 2.77
CA TYR A 68 -3.01 1.51 2.03
C TYR A 68 -3.08 2.86 1.31
N PHE A 69 -3.34 2.82 0.01
CA PHE A 69 -3.59 4.04 -0.76
C PHE A 69 -5.08 3.98 -1.12
N VAL A 70 -5.85 4.96 -0.65
CA VAL A 70 -7.32 4.87 -0.69
C VAL A 70 -7.92 5.99 -1.51
N TRP A 71 -8.74 5.63 -2.51
CA TRP A 71 -9.48 6.60 -3.32
C TRP A 71 -10.91 6.65 -2.84
N GLY A 72 -11.48 7.85 -2.75
CA GLY A 72 -12.87 8.05 -2.34
C GLY A 72 -13.01 8.66 -0.96
N ILE A 73 -11.91 9.17 -0.40
CA ILE A 73 -11.90 9.78 0.91
C ILE A 73 -11.43 11.24 0.77
N ASN A 74 -12.14 12.16 1.39
CA ASN A 74 -11.70 13.55 1.40
C ASN A 74 -10.48 13.68 2.31
N ASN A 75 -9.40 14.21 1.77
CA ASN A 75 -8.12 14.25 2.48
C ASN A 75 -8.15 15.15 3.72
N ASP A 76 -8.98 16.17 3.73
CA ASP A 76 -9.02 17.10 4.85
C ASP A 76 -9.97 16.65 5.96
N THR A 77 -11.13 16.17 5.59
CA THR A 77 -12.17 15.80 6.56
C THR A 77 -12.18 14.31 6.90
N HIS A 78 -11.55 13.50 6.09
CA HIS A 78 -11.56 12.02 6.18
C HIS A 78 -12.97 11.45 5.97
N GLU A 79 -13.86 12.23 5.33
CA GLU A 79 -15.18 11.71 4.99
C GLU A 79 -15.13 10.84 3.75
N ILE A 80 -15.97 9.83 3.75
CA ILE A 80 -16.08 8.92 2.59
C ILE A 80 -16.98 9.58 1.57
N VAL A 81 -16.42 10.00 0.45
CA VAL A 81 -17.13 10.77 -0.57
C VAL A 81 -17.28 10.03 -1.89
N GLY A 82 -16.59 8.92 -2.04
CA GLY A 82 -16.65 8.10 -3.26
C GLY A 82 -15.64 8.52 -4.31
N THR A 83 -15.38 7.63 -5.25
CA THR A 83 -14.41 7.88 -6.33
C THR A 83 -14.88 7.32 -7.66
N THR A 84 -14.43 7.99 -8.75
CA THR A 84 -14.58 7.49 -10.10
C THR A 84 -13.27 6.89 -10.62
N PHE A 85 -12.23 6.81 -9.80
CA PHE A 85 -10.96 6.21 -10.23
C PHE A 85 -11.19 4.78 -10.72
N ASN A 86 -10.62 4.46 -11.87
CA ASN A 86 -10.75 3.13 -12.44
C ASN A 86 -9.43 2.37 -12.31
N GLN A 87 -9.37 1.40 -11.41
CA GLN A 87 -8.18 0.59 -11.18
C GLN A 87 -7.83 -0.33 -12.35
N TYR A 88 -8.72 -0.43 -13.32
CA TYR A 88 -8.48 -1.25 -14.51
C TYR A 88 -8.07 -0.40 -15.72
N CYS A 89 -7.66 0.85 -15.49
CA CYS A 89 -7.26 1.72 -16.58
C CYS A 89 -5.96 1.25 -17.23
N GLU A 90 -5.71 1.75 -18.44
CA GLU A 90 -4.49 1.46 -19.17
C GLU A 90 -3.48 2.58 -19.06
N TYR A 91 -2.22 2.24 -19.17
CA TYR A 91 -1.13 3.20 -19.22
C TYR A 91 -0.03 2.60 -20.10
N ASN A 92 0.50 3.38 -21.04
CA ASN A 92 1.51 2.90 -21.99
C ASN A 92 1.06 1.64 -22.73
N LYS A 93 -0.21 1.62 -23.14
CA LYS A 93 -0.78 0.53 -23.94
C LYS A 93 -0.84 -0.81 -23.22
N GLU A 94 -0.85 -0.80 -21.91
CA GLU A 94 -1.03 -2.03 -21.12
C GLU A 94 -1.88 -1.72 -19.88
N PRO A 95 -2.50 -2.71 -19.26
CA PRO A 95 -3.19 -2.47 -17.99
C PRO A 95 -2.23 -1.86 -16.99
N TYR A 96 -2.67 -0.81 -16.31
CA TYR A 96 -1.78 -0.13 -15.34
C TYR A 96 -1.21 -1.11 -14.31
N GLN A 97 -2.00 -2.07 -13.86
CA GLN A 97 -1.54 -3.03 -12.86
C GLN A 97 -0.35 -3.85 -13.37
N ASN A 98 -0.30 -4.15 -14.65
CA ASN A 98 0.86 -4.85 -15.23
C ASN A 98 2.07 -3.91 -15.26
N TYR A 99 1.86 -2.67 -15.65
CA TYR A 99 2.92 -1.68 -15.67
C TYR A 99 3.51 -1.50 -14.26
N LEU A 100 2.65 -1.36 -13.26
CA LEU A 100 3.08 -1.19 -11.90
C LEU A 100 3.88 -2.40 -11.41
N ALA A 101 3.36 -3.61 -11.63
CA ALA A 101 3.98 -4.83 -11.17
C ALA A 101 5.39 -5.02 -11.73
N ARG A 102 5.59 -4.77 -13.03
CA ARG A 102 6.91 -5.00 -13.63
C ARG A 102 7.94 -3.92 -13.29
N ASN A 103 7.51 -2.80 -12.75
CA ASN A 103 8.42 -1.73 -12.36
C ASN A 103 8.73 -1.70 -10.87
N LEU A 104 8.18 -2.64 -10.10
CA LEU A 104 8.47 -2.77 -8.68
C LEU A 104 9.49 -3.89 -8.45
N SER A 105 10.45 -3.67 -7.56
CA SER A 105 11.48 -4.64 -7.24
C SER A 105 11.85 -4.54 -5.75
N PRO A 106 11.92 -5.65 -5.02
CA PRO A 106 11.47 -6.99 -5.43
C PRO A 106 9.97 -6.99 -5.75
N SER A 107 9.47 -8.10 -6.25
CA SER A 107 8.05 -8.20 -6.57
C SER A 107 7.20 -7.87 -5.36
N VAL A 108 6.17 -7.08 -5.57
CA VAL A 108 5.22 -6.69 -4.53
C VAL A 108 3.86 -7.30 -4.87
N ASN A 109 3.32 -8.07 -3.96
CA ASN A 109 2.04 -8.71 -4.19
C ASN A 109 0.91 -7.76 -3.77
N PHE A 110 0.83 -6.62 -4.44
CA PHE A 110 -0.22 -5.65 -4.18
C PHE A 110 -1.55 -6.09 -4.76
N SER A 111 -2.63 -5.51 -4.26
CA SER A 111 -3.95 -5.73 -4.85
C SER A 111 -4.77 -4.45 -4.81
N PHE A 112 -5.63 -4.28 -5.82
CA PHE A 112 -6.61 -3.22 -5.80
C PHE A 112 -7.94 -3.85 -5.37
N GLU A 113 -8.52 -3.33 -4.31
CA GLU A 113 -9.80 -3.82 -3.77
C GLU A 113 -10.84 -2.73 -3.92
N GLU A 114 -12.05 -3.11 -4.25
CA GLU A 114 -13.14 -2.15 -4.41
C GLU A 114 -14.26 -2.51 -3.44
N GLU A 115 -14.82 -1.51 -2.79
CA GLU A 115 -15.92 -1.74 -1.86
C GLU A 115 -16.89 -0.57 -1.92
N THR A 116 -18.16 -0.81 -1.63
CA THR A 116 -19.13 0.25 -1.47
C THR A 116 -19.33 0.46 0.03
N ILE A 117 -19.04 1.65 0.50
CA ILE A 117 -19.12 1.96 1.92
C ILE A 117 -20.06 3.14 2.10
N ASP A 118 -21.13 2.95 2.88
CA ASP A 118 -22.14 3.97 3.10
C ASP A 118 -22.65 4.57 1.77
N GLY A 119 -22.83 3.71 0.78
CA GLY A 119 -23.35 4.13 -0.53
C GLY A 119 -22.30 4.71 -1.47
N ASN A 120 -21.04 4.84 -1.06
CA ASN A 120 -19.98 5.42 -1.87
C ASN A 120 -18.98 4.38 -2.32
N ARG A 121 -18.57 4.46 -3.57
CA ARG A 121 -17.56 3.56 -4.11
C ARG A 121 -16.17 3.97 -3.63
N VAL A 122 -15.43 3.04 -3.06
CA VAL A 122 -14.08 3.27 -2.55
C VAL A 122 -13.15 2.23 -3.18
N VAL A 123 -11.95 2.65 -3.56
CA VAL A 123 -10.93 1.73 -4.08
C VAL A 123 -9.72 1.81 -3.16
N VAL A 124 -9.17 0.66 -2.81
CA VAL A 124 -8.00 0.59 -1.94
C VAL A 124 -6.89 -0.19 -2.63
N LEU A 125 -5.73 0.41 -2.74
CA LEU A 125 -4.54 -0.32 -3.16
C LEU A 125 -3.87 -0.81 -1.87
N VAL A 126 -3.85 -2.12 -1.71
CA VAL A 126 -3.25 -2.77 -0.54
C VAL A 126 -1.81 -3.10 -0.87
N ILE A 127 -0.89 -2.55 -0.12
CA ILE A 127 0.54 -2.62 -0.40
C ILE A 127 1.24 -3.38 0.72
N PRO A 128 1.72 -4.60 0.47
CA PRO A 128 2.47 -5.32 1.50
C PRO A 128 3.75 -4.57 1.90
N ALA A 129 4.12 -4.67 3.16
CA ALA A 129 5.36 -4.09 3.65
C ALA A 129 6.56 -4.77 2.99
N ALA A 130 7.64 -4.04 2.83
CA ALA A 130 8.90 -4.60 2.38
C ALA A 130 9.33 -5.74 3.32
N GLU A 131 9.95 -6.77 2.78
CA GLU A 131 10.30 -7.95 3.56
C GLU A 131 11.79 -8.18 3.74
N GLU A 132 12.54 -8.34 2.70
CA GLU A 132 13.98 -8.63 2.79
C GLU A 132 14.86 -7.43 2.49
N ILE A 133 14.47 -6.66 1.50
CA ILE A 133 15.17 -5.41 1.14
C ILE A 133 14.10 -4.36 0.83
N PRO A 134 14.45 -3.07 0.88
CA PRO A 134 13.48 -2.03 0.58
C PRO A 134 12.93 -2.15 -0.83
N THR A 135 11.66 -1.84 -0.98
CA THR A 135 10.98 -1.85 -2.26
C THR A 135 11.42 -0.66 -3.12
N ALA A 136 11.66 -0.92 -4.41
CA ALA A 136 12.03 0.12 -5.37
C ALA A 136 10.99 0.22 -6.49
N PHE A 137 10.80 1.40 -7.04
CA PHE A 137 10.03 1.61 -8.26
C PHE A 137 10.99 2.18 -9.31
N LYS A 138 11.07 1.51 -10.46
CA LYS A 138 12.03 1.87 -11.51
C LYS A 138 13.44 2.01 -10.93
N GLU A 139 13.80 1.02 -10.13
CA GLU A 139 15.14 0.91 -9.54
C GLU A 139 15.49 1.99 -8.51
N LYS A 140 14.53 2.80 -8.11
CA LYS A 140 14.77 3.83 -7.09
C LYS A 140 13.91 3.54 -5.87
N ARG A 141 14.53 3.63 -4.70
CA ARG A 141 13.83 3.38 -3.43
C ARG A 141 13.33 4.69 -2.84
N TYR A 142 12.07 4.68 -2.40
CA TYR A 142 11.42 5.84 -1.79
C TYR A 142 11.00 5.53 -0.37
N ILE A 143 10.77 6.58 0.42
CA ILE A 143 10.27 6.44 1.79
C ILE A 143 9.31 7.60 2.04
N ARG A 144 8.32 7.38 2.88
CA ARG A 144 7.43 8.45 3.30
C ARG A 144 8.09 9.20 4.46
N ILE A 145 8.03 10.54 4.38
CA ILE A 145 8.47 11.41 5.45
C ILE A 145 7.26 12.29 5.75
N GLY A 146 6.49 11.94 6.75
CA GLY A 146 5.20 12.55 6.97
C GLY A 146 4.28 12.27 5.79
N SER A 147 3.71 13.29 5.20
CA SER A 147 2.83 13.14 4.04
C SER A 147 3.59 13.21 2.71
N SER A 148 4.89 13.44 2.74
CA SER A 148 5.69 13.54 1.53
C SER A 148 6.39 12.23 1.21
N LYS A 149 6.82 12.06 -0.02
CA LYS A 149 7.68 10.95 -0.38
C LYS A 149 9.03 11.49 -0.81
N ALA A 150 10.09 10.77 -0.52
CA ALA A 150 11.45 11.20 -0.81
C ALA A 150 12.31 9.99 -1.18
N ALA A 151 13.44 10.25 -1.81
CA ALA A 151 14.39 9.18 -2.08
C ALA A 151 14.97 8.68 -0.76
N LEU A 152 14.97 7.38 -0.56
CA LEU A 152 15.45 6.77 0.67
C LEU A 152 16.90 7.15 0.95
N LYS A 153 17.72 7.24 -0.09
CA LYS A 153 19.14 7.58 0.04
C LYS A 153 19.37 8.96 0.64
N ASP A 154 18.39 9.86 0.57
CA ASP A 154 18.51 11.20 1.11
C ASP A 154 18.24 11.23 2.62
N TYR A 155 17.84 10.09 3.20
CA TYR A 155 17.57 9.95 4.62
C TYR A 155 18.38 8.77 5.19
N PRO A 156 19.71 8.91 5.26
CA PRO A 156 20.60 7.79 5.61
C PRO A 156 20.27 7.11 6.94
N LYS A 157 19.80 7.87 7.92
CA LYS A 157 19.45 7.25 9.21
C LYS A 157 18.22 6.36 9.08
N ARG A 158 17.23 6.79 8.31
CA ARG A 158 16.06 5.98 8.05
C ARG A 158 16.44 4.75 7.23
N GLU A 159 17.32 4.93 6.27
CA GLU A 159 17.78 3.83 5.43
C GLU A 159 18.46 2.75 6.26
N ILE A 160 19.38 3.14 7.12
CA ILE A 160 20.07 2.20 8.02
C ILE A 160 19.06 1.50 8.92
N GLN A 161 18.15 2.25 9.50
CA GLN A 161 17.14 1.70 10.40
C GLN A 161 16.24 0.70 9.67
N LEU A 162 15.83 1.03 8.46
CA LEU A 162 14.99 0.15 7.66
C LEU A 162 15.71 -1.17 7.36
N PHE A 163 16.98 -1.12 6.94
CA PHE A 163 17.75 -2.34 6.69
C PHE A 163 17.89 -3.19 7.95
N LYS A 164 18.06 -2.57 9.11
CA LYS A 164 18.14 -3.33 10.36
C LYS A 164 16.81 -4.02 10.68
N ILE A 165 15.70 -3.34 10.45
CA ILE A 165 14.37 -3.93 10.65
C ILE A 165 14.18 -5.13 9.74
N LEU A 166 14.55 -4.99 8.46
CA LEU A 166 14.38 -6.06 7.49
C LEU A 166 15.29 -7.25 7.79
N ASP A 167 16.52 -7.00 8.23
CA ASP A 167 17.43 -8.08 8.64
C ASP A 167 16.82 -8.84 9.83
N GLY A 168 16.27 -8.15 10.80
CA GLY A 168 15.63 -8.79 11.94
C GLY A 168 14.43 -9.64 11.55
N ARG A 169 13.70 -9.21 10.54
CA ARG A 169 12.56 -10.00 10.04
C ARG A 169 13.04 -11.29 9.37
N VAL A 170 14.08 -11.23 8.57
CA VAL A 170 14.62 -12.40 7.92
C VAL A 170 15.12 -13.38 8.97
N GLU A 171 15.86 -12.91 9.97
CA GLU A 171 16.34 -13.77 11.02
C GLU A 171 15.19 -14.44 11.78
N THR A 172 14.15 -13.69 12.06
CA THR A 172 12.99 -14.24 12.75
C THR A 172 12.32 -15.34 11.94
N ILE A 173 12.23 -15.17 10.63
CA ILE A 173 11.64 -16.19 9.77
C ILE A 173 12.50 -17.42 9.75
N GLU A 174 13.81 -17.27 9.64
CA GLU A 174 14.72 -18.39 9.59
C GLU A 174 14.78 -19.20 10.87
N THR A 175 14.58 -18.57 12.00
CA THR A 175 14.65 -19.26 13.29
C THR A 175 13.28 -19.74 13.77
N ALA A 176 12.22 -19.43 13.04
CA ALA A 176 10.89 -19.83 13.47
C ALA A 176 10.75 -21.35 13.40
N PRO A 177 10.07 -21.96 14.33
CA PRO A 177 9.88 -23.39 14.30
C PRO A 177 8.98 -23.76 13.14
N SER A 178 9.23 -24.88 12.54
CA SER A 178 8.43 -25.30 11.40
C SER A 178 7.15 -26.00 11.84
#